data_66e90d0a3ca27dc4bb6bb438c17bcd88
#
_entry.id   66e90d0a3ca27dc4bb6bb438c17bcd88
#
_cell.length_a   1.000
_cell.length_b   1.000
_cell.length_c   1.000
_cell.angle_alpha   90.00
_cell.angle_beta   90.00
_cell.angle_gamma   90.00
#
_symmetry.space_group_name_H-M   'P 1'
#
loop_
_entity.id
_entity.type
_entity.pdbx_description
1 polymer ?
#
loop_
_entity_poly.entity_id
_entity_poly.type
_entity_poly.pdbx_seq_one_letter_code
_entity_poly.pdbx_strand_id
1 'polypeptide(L)'
;RALGAGRPGRARALAALNASKLYGSLSRHLSGLPRAPLDEALSLADACSDADRFHAVFDMMEDWLARAGRAGLGLEISEIEPGESVLLARLAAGAGTDAAAKAWSHVREVRTKVEALNLDRSLATLEALRAIRADLSPMH
;
A
#
# COMPACT_ATOMS: atom_id res chain seq x y z
N ARG A 1 -11.62 -3.82 -31.73
CA ARG A 1 -11.13 -4.03 -31.39
C ARG A 1 -10.04 -3.96 -31.57
N ALA A 2 -10.04 -3.48 -31.83
CA ALA A 2 -9.03 -3.58 -32.13
C ALA A 2 -8.12 -3.20 -31.36
N LEU A 3 -8.39 -2.85 -30.99
CA LEU A 3 -7.69 -2.81 -30.43
C LEU A 3 -6.81 -3.32 -30.03
N GLY A 4 -7.08 -3.04 -29.87
CA GLY A 4 -6.21 -3.63 -29.53
C GLY A 4 -5.69 -4.08 -30.00
N ALA A 5 -6.39 -3.38 -30.63
CA ALA A 5 -6.07 -3.94 -31.11
C ALA A 5 -5.28 -4.69 -30.79
N GLY A 6 -5.99 -4.83 -31.03
CA GLY A 6 -5.66 -5.96 -31.04
C GLY A 6 -4.63 -6.42 -30.19
N ARG A 7 -4.66 -5.96 -29.11
CA ARG A 7 -3.60 -6.38 -28.22
C ARG A 7 -4.03 -6.39 -26.77
N PRO A 8 -5.22 -6.90 -26.51
CA PRO A 8 -5.71 -6.91 -25.13
C PRO A 8 -4.82 -7.74 -24.24
N GLY A 9 -4.27 -8.88 -24.73
CA GLY A 9 -3.38 -9.71 -23.92
C GLY A 9 -2.07 -9.02 -23.59
N ARG A 10 -1.51 -8.30 -24.55
CA ARG A 10 -0.26 -7.57 -24.32
C ARG A 10 -0.47 -6.40 -23.36
N ALA A 11 -1.58 -5.68 -23.50
CA ALA A 11 -1.90 -4.58 -22.60
C ALA A 11 -2.07 -5.07 -21.17
N ARG A 12 -2.73 -6.21 -20.98
CA ARG A 12 -2.88 -6.81 -19.66
C ARG A 12 -1.55 -7.24 -19.07
N ALA A 13 -0.67 -7.78 -19.90
CA ALA A 13 0.65 -8.21 -19.44
C ALA A 13 1.48 -7.01 -18.96
N LEU A 14 1.42 -5.90 -19.70
CA LEU A 14 2.13 -4.68 -19.31
C LEU A 14 1.55 -4.08 -18.05
N ALA A 15 0.22 -4.05 -17.92
CA ALA A 15 -0.45 -3.56 -16.72
C ALA A 15 -0.10 -4.42 -15.50
N ALA A 16 -0.08 -5.74 -15.67
CA ALA A 16 0.30 -6.65 -14.59
C ALA A 16 1.75 -6.45 -14.16
N LEU A 17 2.66 -6.24 -15.13
CA LEU A 17 4.06 -5.98 -14.83
C LEU A 17 4.22 -4.67 -14.06
N ASN A 18 3.53 -3.62 -14.47
CA ASN A 18 3.57 -2.33 -13.79
C ASN A 18 3.01 -2.44 -12.38
N ALA A 19 1.90 -3.17 -12.21
CA ALA A 19 1.32 -3.39 -10.88
C ALA A 19 2.28 -4.17 -9.99
N SER A 20 2.95 -5.18 -10.53
CA SER A 20 3.93 -5.96 -9.79
C SER A 20 5.11 -5.10 -9.32
N LYS A 21 5.59 -4.21 -10.18
CA LYS A 21 6.68 -3.30 -9.82
C LYS A 21 6.26 -2.31 -8.74
N LEU A 22 5.05 -1.77 -8.86
CA LEU A 22 4.49 -0.86 -7.86
C LEU A 22 4.35 -1.57 -6.52
N TYR A 23 3.81 -2.78 -6.54
CA TYR A 23 3.66 -3.57 -5.32
C TYR A 23 5.02 -3.86 -4.69
N GLY A 24 6.02 -4.22 -5.49
CA GLY A 24 7.37 -4.47 -5.01
C GLY A 24 7.97 -3.26 -4.31
N SER A 25 7.79 -2.07 -4.88
CA SER A 25 8.27 -0.82 -4.30
C SER A 25 7.54 -0.50 -3.00
N LEU A 26 6.22 -0.64 -2.99
CA LEU A 26 5.41 -0.40 -1.80
C LEU A 26 5.74 -1.40 -0.69
N SER A 27 5.81 -2.66 -1.03
CA SER A 27 6.11 -3.74 -0.07
C SER A 27 7.47 -3.55 0.57
N ARG A 28 8.48 -3.17 -0.23
CA ARG A 28 9.82 -2.90 0.29
C ARG A 28 9.80 -1.75 1.29
N HIS A 29 9.08 -0.67 0.96
CA HIS A 29 8.94 0.47 1.86
C HIS A 29 8.24 0.08 3.16
N LEU A 30 7.10 -0.59 3.06
CA LEU A 30 6.33 -0.98 4.23
C LEU A 30 7.05 -2.02 5.08
N SER A 31 7.84 -2.89 4.46
CA SER A 31 8.63 -3.90 5.18
C SER A 31 9.74 -3.26 6.02
N GLY A 32 10.18 -2.06 5.66
CA GLY A 32 11.22 -1.34 6.38
C GLY A 32 10.70 -0.55 7.57
N LEU A 33 9.40 -0.53 7.80
CA LEU A 33 8.82 0.26 8.89
C LEU A 33 9.30 -0.23 10.24
N PRO A 34 9.43 0.69 11.20
CA PRO A 34 9.14 2.13 11.12
C PRO A 34 10.28 3.00 10.59
N ARG A 35 11.35 2.40 10.11
CA ARG A 35 12.57 3.11 9.70
C ARG A 35 12.75 3.21 8.19
N ALA A 36 11.68 3.06 7.43
CA ALA A 36 11.75 3.12 5.97
C ALA A 36 12.27 4.49 5.51
N PRO A 37 13.15 4.54 4.50
CA PRO A 37 13.71 5.80 4.02
C PRO A 37 12.67 6.73 3.41
N LEU A 38 12.82 8.03 3.63
CA LEU A 38 11.91 9.03 3.10
C LEU A 38 11.94 9.07 1.57
N ASP A 39 13.10 8.84 0.95
CA ASP A 39 13.21 8.86 -0.50
C ASP A 39 12.38 7.78 -1.18
N GLU A 40 12.18 6.63 -0.52
CA GLU A 40 11.26 5.61 -1.03
C GLU A 40 9.83 6.12 -1.04
N ALA A 41 9.43 6.79 0.04
CA ALA A 41 8.09 7.36 0.14
C ALA A 41 7.88 8.43 -0.92
N LEU A 42 8.87 9.28 -1.15
CA LEU A 42 8.80 10.33 -2.16
C LEU A 42 8.67 9.74 -3.57
N SER A 43 9.41 8.68 -3.87
CA SER A 43 9.31 7.98 -5.15
C SER A 43 7.93 7.39 -5.38
N LEU A 44 7.37 6.74 -4.37
CA LEU A 44 6.02 6.18 -4.45
C LEU A 44 4.99 7.28 -4.67
N ALA A 45 5.11 8.37 -3.92
CA ALA A 45 4.21 9.51 -4.04
C ALA A 45 4.25 10.11 -5.44
N ASP A 46 5.45 10.24 -6.00
CA ASP A 46 5.63 10.78 -7.33
C ASP A 46 4.96 9.92 -8.39
N ALA A 47 5.06 8.60 -8.25
CA ALA A 47 4.38 7.65 -9.14
C ALA A 47 2.85 7.80 -9.06
N CYS A 48 2.33 8.21 -7.91
CA CYS A 48 0.89 8.34 -7.67
C CYS A 48 0.30 9.66 -8.17
N SER A 49 1.07 10.51 -8.84
CA SER A 49 0.51 11.68 -9.52
C SER A 49 -0.47 11.25 -10.62
N ASP A 50 -0.24 10.09 -11.21
CA ASP A 50 -1.13 9.46 -12.17
C ASP A 50 -2.31 8.82 -11.44
N ALA A 51 -3.54 9.07 -11.93
CA ALA A 51 -4.74 8.59 -11.27
C ALA A 51 -4.82 7.07 -11.16
N ASP A 52 -4.45 6.35 -12.23
CA ASP A 52 -4.52 4.90 -12.22
C ASP A 52 -3.53 4.30 -11.23
N ARG A 53 -2.33 4.85 -11.16
CA ARG A 53 -1.33 4.40 -10.20
C ARG A 53 -1.74 4.74 -8.77
N PHE A 54 -2.34 5.92 -8.58
CA PHE A 54 -2.86 6.31 -7.28
C PHE A 54 -3.86 5.28 -6.75
N HIS A 55 -4.86 4.94 -7.58
CA HIS A 55 -5.86 3.95 -7.18
C HIS A 55 -5.25 2.58 -6.93
N ALA A 56 -4.32 2.16 -7.78
CA ALA A 56 -3.64 0.87 -7.62
C ALA A 56 -2.86 0.82 -6.30
N VAL A 57 -2.07 1.86 -6.01
CA VAL A 57 -1.25 1.89 -4.78
C VAL A 57 -2.14 1.94 -3.54
N PHE A 58 -3.23 2.71 -3.58
CA PHE A 58 -4.14 2.78 -2.43
C PHE A 58 -4.87 1.45 -2.22
N ASP A 59 -5.28 0.77 -3.29
CA ASP A 59 -5.83 -0.59 -3.17
C ASP A 59 -4.82 -1.54 -2.52
N MET A 60 -3.56 -1.44 -2.92
CA MET A 60 -2.48 -2.26 -2.37
C MET A 60 -2.22 -1.96 -0.90
N MET A 61 -2.23 -0.68 -0.51
CA MET A 61 -2.05 -0.28 0.89
C MET A 61 -3.19 -0.82 1.75
N GLU A 62 -4.42 -0.68 1.28
CA GLU A 62 -5.59 -1.17 2.02
C GLU A 62 -5.53 -2.69 2.18
N ASP A 63 -5.19 -3.41 1.13
CA ASP A 63 -5.05 -4.85 1.18
C ASP A 63 -3.94 -5.29 2.12
N TRP A 64 -2.78 -4.64 2.02
CA TRP A 64 -1.64 -4.95 2.88
C TRP A 64 -1.98 -4.76 4.36
N LEU A 65 -2.68 -3.66 4.67
CA LEU A 65 -3.07 -3.36 6.05
C LEU A 65 -4.14 -4.34 6.56
N ALA A 66 -5.07 -4.75 5.70
CA ALA A 66 -6.07 -5.76 6.08
C ALA A 66 -5.38 -7.10 6.39
N ARG A 67 -4.40 -7.49 5.58
CA ARG A 67 -3.63 -8.72 5.83
C ARG A 67 -2.78 -8.59 7.09
N ALA A 68 -2.20 -7.42 7.34
CA ALA A 68 -1.44 -7.17 8.57
C ALA A 68 -2.33 -7.33 9.80
N GLY A 69 -3.54 -6.79 9.74
CA GLY A 69 -4.50 -6.93 10.83
C GLY A 69 -4.86 -8.38 11.10
N ARG A 70 -5.10 -9.15 10.05
CA ARG A 70 -5.41 -10.58 10.18
C ARG A 70 -4.23 -11.36 10.74
N ALA A 71 -3.03 -11.11 10.23
CA ALA A 71 -1.82 -11.76 10.70
C ALA A 71 -1.58 -11.48 12.19
N GLY A 72 -1.85 -10.25 12.61
CA GLY A 72 -1.71 -9.85 14.01
C GLY A 72 -2.66 -10.58 14.95
N LEU A 73 -3.79 -11.07 14.42
CA LEU A 73 -4.76 -11.87 15.18
C LEU A 73 -4.48 -13.38 15.07
N GLY A 74 -3.39 -13.76 14.43
CA GLY A 74 -3.05 -15.16 14.26
C GLY A 74 -3.82 -15.87 13.15
N LEU A 75 -4.50 -15.13 12.29
CA LEU A 75 -5.26 -15.70 11.18
C LEU A 75 -4.36 -15.94 9.98
N GLU A 76 -4.74 -16.90 9.14
CA GLU A 76 -4.04 -17.14 7.90
C GLU A 76 -4.28 -16.00 6.93
N ILE A 77 -3.25 -15.68 6.14
CA ILE A 77 -3.34 -14.66 5.09
C ILE A 77 -2.80 -15.22 3.78
N SER A 78 -3.28 -14.64 2.69
CA SER A 78 -2.69 -14.90 1.38
C SER A 78 -1.42 -14.07 1.24
N GLU A 79 -0.33 -14.70 0.85
CA GLU A 79 0.92 -13.99 0.59
C GLU A 79 1.01 -13.62 -0.87
N ILE A 80 1.34 -12.36 -1.14
CA ILE A 80 1.66 -11.90 -2.49
C ILE A 80 3.15 -12.15 -2.73
N GLU A 81 3.97 -11.86 -1.71
CA GLU A 81 5.39 -12.16 -1.74
C GLU A 81 5.72 -13.14 -0.62
N PRO A 82 6.68 -14.06 -0.84
CA PRO A 82 7.05 -15.03 0.19
C PRO A 82 7.50 -14.35 1.48
N GLY A 83 7.07 -14.90 2.62
CA GLY A 83 7.47 -14.42 3.92
C GLY A 83 6.60 -13.32 4.50
N GLU A 84 5.59 -12.88 3.77
CA GLU A 84 4.72 -11.79 4.26
C GLU A 84 3.99 -12.15 5.54
N SER A 85 3.58 -13.41 5.71
CA SER A 85 2.86 -13.81 6.93
C SER A 85 3.67 -13.53 8.18
N VAL A 86 4.96 -13.88 8.17
CA VAL A 86 5.85 -13.67 9.31
C VAL A 86 6.11 -12.18 9.52
N LEU A 87 6.37 -11.46 8.43
CA LEU A 87 6.66 -10.04 8.50
C LEU A 87 5.46 -9.25 9.05
N LEU A 88 4.27 -9.50 8.51
CA LEU A 88 3.07 -8.77 8.91
C LEU A 88 2.68 -9.10 10.36
N ALA A 89 2.81 -10.35 10.78
CA ALA A 89 2.56 -10.73 12.16
C ALA A 89 3.52 -10.00 13.12
N ARG A 90 4.79 -9.89 12.73
CA ARG A 90 5.79 -9.21 13.55
C ARG A 90 5.50 -7.71 13.67
N LEU A 91 5.17 -7.07 12.56
CA LEU A 91 4.84 -5.64 12.57
C LEU A 91 3.59 -5.38 13.41
N ALA A 92 2.57 -6.19 13.25
CA ALA A 92 1.33 -6.04 13.99
C ALA A 92 1.55 -6.28 15.49
N ALA A 93 2.37 -7.27 15.85
CA ALA A 93 2.68 -7.55 17.26
C ALA A 93 3.42 -6.38 17.91
N GLY A 94 4.34 -5.76 17.19
CA GLY A 94 5.09 -4.62 17.71
C GLY A 94 4.25 -3.37 17.87
N ALA A 95 3.26 -3.17 17.02
CA ALA A 95 2.46 -1.95 16.99
C ALA A 95 1.18 -2.02 17.84
N GLY A 96 0.72 -3.23 18.17
CA GLY A 96 -0.51 -3.45 18.90
C GLY A 96 -1.63 -3.96 17.99
N THR A 97 -2.65 -4.56 18.61
CA THR A 97 -3.71 -5.27 17.88
C THR A 97 -4.58 -4.38 17.00
N ASP A 98 -4.71 -3.10 17.35
CA ASP A 98 -5.58 -2.17 16.62
C ASP A 98 -4.84 -1.35 15.58
N ALA A 99 -3.52 -1.44 15.53
CA ALA A 99 -2.70 -0.54 14.72
C ALA A 99 -3.00 -0.64 13.23
N ALA A 100 -3.09 -1.86 12.70
CA ALA A 100 -3.34 -2.05 11.27
C ALA A 100 -4.73 -1.55 10.87
N ALA A 101 -5.74 -1.79 11.71
CA ALA A 101 -7.10 -1.31 11.44
C ALA A 101 -7.15 0.21 11.47
N LYS A 102 -6.44 0.82 12.40
CA LYS A 102 -6.34 2.28 12.50
C LYS A 102 -5.68 2.88 11.27
N ALA A 103 -4.57 2.29 10.84
CA ALA A 103 -3.88 2.73 9.64
C ALA A 103 -4.76 2.57 8.40
N TRP A 104 -5.47 1.45 8.29
CA TRP A 104 -6.41 1.20 7.20
C TRP A 104 -7.49 2.30 7.13
N SER A 105 -8.04 2.67 8.28
CA SER A 105 -9.04 3.75 8.33
C SER A 105 -8.46 5.07 7.89
N HIS A 106 -7.23 5.40 8.30
CA HIS A 106 -6.55 6.63 7.88
C HIS A 106 -6.33 6.66 6.36
N VAL A 107 -5.89 5.55 5.79
CA VAL A 107 -5.66 5.46 4.34
C VAL A 107 -6.96 5.69 3.57
N ARG A 108 -8.03 5.05 4.01
CA ARG A 108 -9.34 5.22 3.37
C ARG A 108 -9.86 6.65 3.50
N GLU A 109 -9.63 7.28 4.64
CA GLU A 109 -10.04 8.67 4.85
C GLU A 109 -9.30 9.61 3.89
N VAL A 110 -7.99 9.42 3.73
CA VAL A 110 -7.20 10.21 2.79
C VAL A 110 -7.72 10.02 1.38
N ARG A 111 -7.97 8.77 0.98
CA ARG A 111 -8.48 8.44 -0.36
C ARG A 111 -9.82 9.13 -0.62
N THR A 112 -10.72 9.04 0.35
CA THR A 112 -12.06 9.67 0.24
C THR A 112 -11.94 11.18 0.06
N LYS A 113 -11.04 11.82 0.80
CA LYS A 113 -10.83 13.27 0.69
C LYS A 113 -10.29 13.67 -0.68
N VAL A 114 -9.37 12.87 -1.24
CA VAL A 114 -8.84 13.14 -2.58
C VAL A 114 -9.96 13.13 -3.59
N GLU A 115 -10.83 12.11 -3.54
CA GLU A 115 -11.94 11.98 -4.47
C GLU A 115 -12.97 13.09 -4.31
N ALA A 116 -13.29 13.45 -3.07
CA ALA A 116 -14.31 14.46 -2.79
C ALA A 116 -13.83 15.87 -3.06
N LEU A 117 -12.56 16.18 -2.78
CA LEU A 117 -12.04 17.55 -2.79
C LEU A 117 -11.02 17.78 -3.91
N ASN A 118 -10.78 16.78 -4.74
CA ASN A 118 -9.81 16.87 -5.84
C ASN A 118 -8.43 17.32 -5.34
N LEU A 119 -7.95 16.68 -4.27
CA LEU A 119 -6.67 17.01 -3.68
C LEU A 119 -5.51 16.44 -4.49
N ASP A 120 -4.31 16.98 -4.24
CA ASP A 120 -3.09 16.51 -4.89
C ASP A 120 -2.82 15.05 -4.50
N ARG A 121 -2.74 14.17 -5.50
CA ARG A 121 -2.57 12.73 -5.29
C ARG A 121 -1.20 12.38 -4.70
N SER A 122 -0.15 13.07 -5.13
CA SER A 122 1.20 12.81 -4.60
C SER A 122 1.30 13.16 -3.13
N LEU A 123 0.79 14.32 -2.74
CA LEU A 123 0.78 14.74 -1.34
C LEU A 123 -0.08 13.83 -0.50
N ALA A 124 -1.23 13.42 -1.02
CA ALA A 124 -2.12 12.48 -0.33
C ALA A 124 -1.43 11.13 -0.10
N THR A 125 -0.66 10.66 -1.07
CA THR A 125 0.08 9.41 -0.93
C THR A 125 1.13 9.52 0.18
N LEU A 126 1.86 10.64 0.24
CA LEU A 126 2.81 10.87 1.34
C LEU A 126 2.11 10.90 2.69
N GLU A 127 0.95 11.54 2.76
CA GLU A 127 0.18 11.58 3.99
C GLU A 127 -0.26 10.18 4.44
N ALA A 128 -0.73 9.36 3.50
CA ALA A 128 -1.13 7.99 3.80
C ALA A 128 0.06 7.16 4.29
N LEU A 129 1.21 7.26 3.62
CA LEU A 129 2.41 6.53 4.02
C LEU A 129 2.88 6.97 5.40
N ARG A 130 2.79 8.27 5.69
CA ARG A 130 3.16 8.79 7.00
C ARG A 130 2.22 8.28 8.09
N ALA A 131 0.94 8.20 7.81
CA ALA A 131 -0.05 7.67 8.75
C ALA A 131 0.23 6.20 9.05
N ILE A 132 0.52 5.39 8.03
CA ILE A 132 0.87 3.99 8.21
C ILE A 132 2.11 3.87 9.09
N ARG A 133 3.14 4.67 8.82
CA ARG A 133 4.37 4.66 9.62
C ARG A 133 4.08 4.98 11.08
N ALA A 134 3.29 6.02 11.33
CA ALA A 134 2.96 6.43 12.69
C ALA A 134 2.15 5.36 13.41
N ASP A 135 1.14 4.80 12.75
CA ASP A 135 0.24 3.82 13.36
C ASP A 135 0.93 2.47 13.61
N LEU A 136 1.87 2.09 12.75
CA LEU A 136 2.59 0.83 12.88
C LEU A 136 3.92 0.95 13.60
N SER A 137 4.21 2.10 14.19
CA SER A 137 5.38 2.25 15.03
C SER A 137 5.24 1.44 16.31
N PRO A 138 6.32 0.81 16.80
CA PRO A 138 6.24 0.01 18.03
C PRO A 138 5.77 0.84 19.21
N MET A 139 4.98 0.22 20.06
CA MET A 139 4.55 0.84 21.32
C MET A 139 5.71 0.79 22.33
N HIS A 140 5.80 1.82 23.12
CA HIS A 140 6.84 1.92 24.16
C HIS A 140 6.29 1.69 25.54
#